data_17ec5f6560661360cec5c84870934b34
#
_entry.id   17ec5f6560661360cec5c84870934b34
#
_cell.length_a   1.000
_cell.length_b   1.000
_cell.length_c   1.000
_cell.angle_alpha   90.00
_cell.angle_beta   90.00
_cell.angle_gamma   90.00
#
_symmetry.space_group_name_H-M   'P 1'
#
loop_
_entity.id
_entity.type
_entity.pdbx_description
1 polymer ?
#
loop_
_entity_poly.entity_id
_entity_poly.type
_entity_poly.pdbx_seq_one_letter_code
_entity_poly.pdbx_strand_id
1 'polypeptide(L)'
;GIGPRVTASHTTAMHSYNGAYTSRLFRLLKLSGINFVANPLVNIHLQGRFDDYPKRRGITRVKELLAAGINVCFGHDDVFDPWYPLGTGNMLQVLHMGLHVCQLMGYQQINDGLQLITDNSARTFGLEDYGIVSGNPANLIILPAENGFEAVRCQVPVRWSIRQGRVIATTLPAQSWIQTDRGGEELSFMRNSPLADAKGPKA
;
A
#
# COMPACT_ATOMS: atom_id res chain seq x y z
N GLY A 1 8.67 24.77 -11.76
CA GLY A 1 7.23 24.62 -12.08
C GLY A 1 6.41 24.25 -10.84
N ILE A 2 5.08 24.37 -10.92
CA ILE A 2 4.17 24.06 -9.80
C ILE A 2 3.78 22.59 -9.73
N GLY A 3 4.10 21.79 -10.78
CA GLY A 3 3.69 20.41 -10.93
C GLY A 3 3.89 19.53 -9.70
N PRO A 4 5.07 19.51 -9.06
CA PRO A 4 5.33 18.71 -7.85
C PRO A 4 4.40 19.03 -6.67
N ARG A 5 3.74 20.20 -6.68
CA ARG A 5 2.75 20.62 -5.66
C ARG A 5 1.30 20.38 -6.09
N VAL A 6 1.10 19.76 -7.24
CA VAL A 6 -0.23 19.42 -7.78
C VAL A 6 -0.44 17.92 -7.69
N THR A 7 -1.60 17.53 -7.20
CA THR A 7 -1.98 16.12 -7.08
C THR A 7 -3.31 15.89 -7.76
N ALA A 8 -3.35 14.89 -8.65
CA ALA A 8 -4.58 14.41 -9.28
C ALA A 8 -5.07 13.17 -8.52
N SER A 9 -6.23 13.26 -7.90
CA SER A 9 -6.84 12.14 -7.17
C SER A 9 -7.80 11.35 -8.06
N HIS A 10 -7.93 10.06 -7.78
CA HIS A 10 -8.78 9.05 -8.45
C HIS A 10 -8.37 8.78 -9.91
N THR A 11 -8.51 9.75 -10.78
CA THR A 11 -8.25 9.70 -12.24
C THR A 11 -8.76 8.43 -12.95
N THR A 12 -9.88 7.90 -12.48
CA THR A 12 -10.48 6.62 -12.91
C THR A 12 -10.85 6.59 -14.39
N ALA A 13 -11.10 7.76 -15.01
CA ALA A 13 -11.34 7.86 -16.46
C ALA A 13 -10.19 7.27 -17.31
N MET A 14 -8.96 7.25 -16.77
CA MET A 14 -7.79 6.72 -17.49
C MET A 14 -7.92 5.24 -17.88
N HIS A 15 -8.69 4.44 -17.12
CA HIS A 15 -8.88 3.03 -17.46
C HIS A 15 -9.56 2.83 -18.82
N SER A 16 -10.34 3.82 -19.27
CA SER A 16 -11.07 3.80 -20.56
C SER A 16 -10.30 4.43 -21.71
N TYR A 17 -9.13 5.05 -21.48
CA TYR A 17 -8.35 5.69 -22.53
C TYR A 17 -7.70 4.63 -23.44
N ASN A 18 -7.65 4.92 -24.74
CA ASN A 18 -6.90 4.07 -25.66
C ASN A 18 -5.39 4.25 -25.50
N GLY A 19 -4.61 3.26 -25.96
CA GLY A 19 -3.16 3.24 -25.77
C GLY A 19 -2.43 4.41 -26.45
N ALA A 20 -2.87 4.85 -27.63
CA ALA A 20 -2.24 5.96 -28.33
C ALA A 20 -2.41 7.30 -27.61
N TYR A 21 -3.60 7.54 -27.06
CA TYR A 21 -3.85 8.73 -26.24
C TYR A 21 -3.05 8.67 -24.94
N THR A 22 -3.08 7.54 -24.24
CA THR A 22 -2.35 7.34 -22.99
C THR A 22 -0.85 7.57 -23.14
N SER A 23 -0.24 7.02 -24.19
CA SER A 23 1.20 7.20 -24.45
C SER A 23 1.60 8.68 -24.63
N ARG A 24 0.76 9.46 -25.32
CA ARG A 24 0.99 10.90 -25.48
C ARG A 24 0.77 11.65 -24.18
N LEU A 25 -0.30 11.34 -23.47
CA LEU A 25 -0.65 11.96 -22.19
C LEU A 25 0.45 11.73 -21.15
N PHE A 26 0.97 10.52 -21.02
CA PHE A 26 2.00 10.19 -20.02
C PHE A 26 3.30 10.96 -20.22
N ARG A 27 3.68 11.26 -21.47
CA ARG A 27 4.83 12.13 -21.72
C ARG A 27 4.62 13.53 -21.15
N LEU A 28 3.42 14.11 -21.32
CA LEU A 28 3.08 15.41 -20.77
C LEU A 28 2.99 15.37 -19.24
N LEU A 29 2.38 14.34 -18.67
CA LEU A 29 2.29 14.14 -17.22
C LEU A 29 3.67 14.01 -16.58
N LYS A 30 4.58 13.25 -17.22
CA LYS A 30 5.97 13.14 -16.77
C LYS A 30 6.67 14.48 -16.74
N LEU A 31 6.54 15.27 -17.81
CA LEU A 31 7.13 16.61 -17.90
C LEU A 31 6.52 17.60 -16.89
N SER A 32 5.24 17.47 -16.60
CA SER A 32 4.54 18.35 -15.64
C SER A 32 5.00 18.11 -14.20
N GLY A 33 5.42 16.89 -13.87
CA GLY A 33 5.84 16.50 -12.52
C GLY A 33 4.68 16.38 -11.52
N ILE A 34 3.41 16.32 -11.98
CA ILE A 34 2.26 16.18 -11.07
C ILE A 34 2.24 14.79 -10.43
N ASN A 35 1.67 14.72 -9.23
CA ASN A 35 1.49 13.48 -8.47
C ASN A 35 0.10 12.87 -8.71
N PHE A 36 -0.02 11.58 -8.47
CA PHE A 36 -1.29 10.86 -8.56
C PHE A 36 -1.59 10.13 -7.26
N VAL A 37 -2.88 10.15 -6.86
CA VAL A 37 -3.39 9.32 -5.77
C VAL A 37 -4.49 8.43 -6.33
N ALA A 38 -4.30 7.13 -6.26
CA ALA A 38 -5.33 6.15 -6.58
C ALA A 38 -5.96 5.62 -5.27
N ASN A 39 -7.28 5.52 -5.24
CA ASN A 39 -8.04 5.12 -4.06
C ASN A 39 -8.73 3.77 -4.33
N PRO A 40 -8.00 2.64 -4.27
CA PRO A 40 -8.49 1.36 -4.78
C PRO A 40 -9.76 0.87 -4.08
N LEU A 41 -9.90 1.07 -2.78
CA LEU A 41 -11.05 0.58 -2.02
C LEU A 41 -12.35 1.20 -2.51
N VAL A 42 -12.42 2.53 -2.57
CA VAL A 42 -13.63 3.24 -2.99
C VAL A 42 -13.82 3.19 -4.50
N ASN A 43 -12.75 3.30 -5.28
CA ASN A 43 -12.87 3.36 -6.74
C ASN A 43 -13.43 2.05 -7.33
N ILE A 44 -12.93 0.88 -6.88
CA ILE A 44 -13.40 -0.42 -7.40
C ILE A 44 -14.85 -0.70 -7.00
N HIS A 45 -15.31 -0.14 -5.88
CA HIS A 45 -16.67 -0.28 -5.42
C HIS A 45 -17.65 0.64 -6.17
N LEU A 46 -17.28 1.90 -6.38
CA LEU A 46 -18.17 2.90 -6.96
C LEU A 46 -18.17 2.95 -8.47
N GLN A 47 -17.00 2.79 -9.10
CA GLN A 47 -16.86 2.92 -10.53
C GLN A 47 -17.43 1.72 -11.29
N GLY A 48 -18.15 1.99 -12.38
CA GLY A 48 -18.73 0.95 -13.24
C GLY A 48 -19.81 0.10 -12.59
N ARG A 49 -20.35 0.49 -11.43
CA ARG A 49 -21.35 -0.32 -10.71
C ARG A 49 -22.67 -0.47 -11.49
N PHE A 50 -22.98 0.46 -12.37
CA PHE A 50 -24.15 0.43 -13.25
C PHE A 50 -23.82 -0.02 -14.68
N ASP A 51 -22.56 -0.39 -14.96
CA ASP A 51 -22.18 -0.91 -16.27
C ASP A 51 -22.72 -2.35 -16.44
N ASP A 52 -23.03 -2.70 -17.68
CA ASP A 52 -23.21 -4.08 -18.11
C ASP A 52 -21.88 -4.85 -18.08
N TYR A 53 -21.91 -6.15 -18.25
CA TYR A 53 -20.69 -6.96 -18.38
C TYR A 53 -20.08 -6.84 -19.79
N PRO A 54 -18.73 -6.77 -19.91
CA PRO A 54 -17.73 -6.83 -18.82
C PRO A 54 -17.64 -5.52 -18.04
N LYS A 55 -17.62 -5.62 -16.70
CA LYS A 55 -17.50 -4.45 -15.81
C LYS A 55 -16.07 -3.90 -15.80
N ARG A 56 -15.97 -2.58 -15.73
CA ARG A 56 -14.69 -1.87 -15.58
C ARG A 56 -14.08 -2.11 -14.21
N ARG A 57 -12.74 -2.08 -14.12
CA ARG A 57 -12.03 -2.18 -12.84
C ARG A 57 -12.18 -0.94 -11.95
N GLY A 58 -12.49 0.20 -12.56
CA GLY A 58 -12.71 1.45 -11.85
C GLY A 58 -11.47 2.09 -11.22
N ILE A 59 -10.27 1.75 -11.69
CA ILE A 59 -9.00 2.28 -11.17
C ILE A 59 -8.18 2.91 -12.30
N THR A 60 -7.38 3.93 -11.97
CA THR A 60 -6.42 4.52 -12.92
C THR A 60 -5.31 3.54 -13.31
N ARG A 61 -4.51 3.91 -14.31
CA ARG A 61 -3.44 3.06 -14.87
C ARG A 61 -2.16 3.09 -14.01
N VAL A 62 -2.27 2.70 -12.74
CA VAL A 62 -1.17 2.77 -11.76
C VAL A 62 0.09 2.09 -12.27
N LYS A 63 -0.02 0.86 -12.76
CA LYS A 63 1.13 0.09 -13.27
C LYS A 63 1.87 0.82 -14.38
N GLU A 64 1.13 1.41 -15.31
CA GLU A 64 1.70 2.13 -16.46
C GLU A 64 2.27 3.50 -16.04
N LEU A 65 1.63 4.21 -15.11
CA LEU A 65 2.14 5.46 -14.54
C LEU A 65 3.49 5.23 -13.83
N LEU A 66 3.58 4.19 -12.99
CA LEU A 66 4.82 3.80 -12.33
C LEU A 66 5.92 3.44 -13.34
N ALA A 67 5.59 2.65 -14.36
CA ALA A 67 6.53 2.30 -15.43
C ALA A 67 7.04 3.53 -16.21
N ALA A 68 6.20 4.56 -16.34
CA ALA A 68 6.58 5.85 -16.92
C ALA A 68 7.42 6.72 -15.95
N GLY A 69 7.63 6.28 -14.72
CA GLY A 69 8.34 7.01 -13.67
C GLY A 69 7.57 8.25 -13.19
N ILE A 70 6.23 8.19 -13.20
CA ILE A 70 5.35 9.20 -12.66
C ILE A 70 5.02 8.82 -11.22
N ASN A 71 5.04 9.77 -10.30
CA ASN A 71 4.75 9.49 -8.90
C ASN A 71 3.26 9.15 -8.71
N VAL A 72 3.02 7.96 -8.17
CA VAL A 72 1.69 7.47 -7.79
C VAL A 72 1.76 6.92 -6.38
N CYS A 73 0.79 7.27 -5.56
CA CYS A 73 0.57 6.63 -4.26
C CYS A 73 -0.87 6.14 -4.14
N PHE A 74 -1.13 5.34 -3.11
CA PHE A 74 -2.47 4.93 -2.75
C PHE A 74 -3.01 5.76 -1.60
N GLY A 75 -4.29 6.12 -1.69
CA GLY A 75 -5.07 6.75 -0.64
C GLY A 75 -6.18 5.82 -0.15
N HIS A 76 -6.60 6.03 1.09
CA HIS A 76 -7.74 5.29 1.65
C HIS A 76 -9.06 5.87 1.17
N ASP A 77 -9.11 7.21 1.04
CA ASP A 77 -10.28 8.00 0.75
C ASP A 77 -11.30 7.91 1.90
N ASP A 78 -12.38 7.19 1.70
CA ASP A 78 -13.47 7.05 2.67
C ASP A 78 -13.11 6.02 3.78
N VAL A 79 -13.46 6.34 5.03
CA VAL A 79 -13.23 5.49 6.19
C VAL A 79 -14.52 5.34 6.97
N PHE A 80 -15.16 4.18 6.88
CA PHE A 80 -16.41 3.85 7.57
C PHE A 80 -17.49 4.94 7.39
N ASP A 81 -17.84 5.20 6.15
CA ASP A 81 -18.86 6.17 5.76
C ASP A 81 -19.82 5.58 4.70
N PRO A 82 -20.86 6.35 4.24
CA PRO A 82 -21.81 5.84 3.26
C PRO A 82 -21.21 5.47 1.89
N TRP A 83 -20.04 5.98 1.55
CA TRP A 83 -19.36 5.70 0.28
C TRP A 83 -18.52 4.43 0.36
N TYR A 84 -17.87 4.20 1.52
CA TYR A 84 -17.11 2.98 1.75
C TYR A 84 -17.23 2.50 3.22
N PRO A 85 -18.23 1.69 3.54
CA PRO A 85 -18.51 1.28 4.93
C PRO A 85 -17.53 0.25 5.51
N LEU A 86 -16.62 -0.32 4.71
CA LEU A 86 -15.64 -1.32 5.14
C LEU A 86 -14.26 -0.72 5.46
N GLY A 87 -14.14 0.62 5.41
CA GLY A 87 -12.88 1.30 5.69
C GLY A 87 -12.49 1.26 7.16
N THR A 88 -11.23 0.98 7.44
CA THR A 88 -10.68 0.91 8.81
C THR A 88 -9.54 1.91 9.04
N GLY A 89 -9.16 2.68 8.03
CA GLY A 89 -7.97 3.53 8.06
C GLY A 89 -6.65 2.75 7.92
N ASN A 90 -6.70 1.45 7.70
CA ASN A 90 -5.51 0.61 7.55
C ASN A 90 -4.94 0.69 6.14
N MET A 91 -3.77 1.30 5.98
CA MET A 91 -3.12 1.44 4.68
C MET A 91 -2.60 0.12 4.09
N LEU A 92 -2.38 -0.94 4.90
CA LEU A 92 -2.08 -2.27 4.36
C LEU A 92 -3.30 -2.89 3.66
N GLN A 93 -4.52 -2.62 4.15
CA GLN A 93 -5.76 -3.01 3.45
C GLN A 93 -5.85 -2.33 2.08
N VAL A 94 -5.54 -1.03 2.04
CA VAL A 94 -5.52 -0.25 0.80
C VAL A 94 -4.50 -0.82 -0.18
N LEU A 95 -3.28 -1.08 0.31
CA LEU A 95 -2.20 -1.65 -0.50
C LEU A 95 -2.58 -3.03 -1.04
N HIS A 96 -3.09 -3.92 -0.19
CA HIS A 96 -3.51 -5.27 -0.58
C HIS A 96 -4.53 -5.21 -1.73
N MET A 97 -5.58 -4.41 -1.60
CA MET A 97 -6.57 -4.23 -2.67
C MET A 97 -5.93 -3.61 -3.93
N GLY A 98 -5.10 -2.58 -3.75
CA GLY A 98 -4.42 -1.90 -4.84
C GLY A 98 -3.53 -2.83 -5.67
N LEU A 99 -2.77 -3.71 -5.03
CA LEU A 99 -1.94 -4.71 -5.70
C LEU A 99 -2.79 -5.64 -6.59
N HIS A 100 -3.95 -6.10 -6.08
CA HIS A 100 -4.86 -6.96 -6.85
C HIS A 100 -5.47 -6.23 -8.05
N VAL A 101 -6.11 -5.10 -7.83
CA VAL A 101 -6.84 -4.40 -8.88
C VAL A 101 -5.92 -3.79 -9.94
N CYS A 102 -4.71 -3.37 -9.56
CA CYS A 102 -3.68 -2.88 -10.48
C CYS A 102 -2.82 -3.99 -11.10
N GLN A 103 -3.03 -5.26 -10.71
CA GLN A 103 -2.25 -6.42 -11.20
C GLN A 103 -0.74 -6.27 -10.95
N LEU A 104 -0.38 -5.83 -9.75
CA LEU A 104 0.99 -5.72 -9.27
C LEU A 104 1.34 -6.95 -8.40
N MET A 105 1.27 -8.14 -8.98
CA MET A 105 1.34 -9.41 -8.25
C MET A 105 2.68 -10.16 -8.41
N GLY A 106 3.68 -9.55 -9.05
CA GLY A 106 5.04 -10.08 -9.02
C GLY A 106 5.64 -9.98 -7.62
N TYR A 107 6.48 -10.96 -7.23
CA TYR A 107 7.09 -10.99 -5.89
C TYR A 107 7.76 -9.65 -5.52
N GLN A 108 8.58 -9.11 -6.41
CA GLN A 108 9.23 -7.82 -6.21
C GLN A 108 8.22 -6.67 -6.14
N GLN A 109 7.17 -6.69 -6.98
CA GLN A 109 6.13 -5.66 -6.98
C GLN A 109 5.35 -5.64 -5.66
N ILE A 110 5.11 -6.81 -5.06
CA ILE A 110 4.44 -6.91 -3.75
C ILE A 110 5.37 -6.38 -2.65
N ASN A 111 6.63 -6.80 -2.67
CA ASN A 111 7.62 -6.39 -1.68
C ASN A 111 7.87 -4.87 -1.72
N ASP A 112 7.99 -4.30 -2.92
CA ASP A 112 8.17 -2.85 -3.12
C ASP A 112 6.86 -2.06 -2.97
N GLY A 113 5.73 -2.74 -2.91
CA GLY A 113 4.40 -2.13 -2.84
C GLY A 113 4.22 -1.18 -1.66
N LEU A 114 4.94 -1.39 -0.56
CA LEU A 114 4.91 -0.48 0.59
C LEU A 114 5.27 0.96 0.20
N GLN A 115 6.10 1.18 -0.83
CA GLN A 115 6.44 2.52 -1.30
C GLN A 115 5.21 3.30 -1.76
N LEU A 116 4.16 2.61 -2.24
CA LEU A 116 2.92 3.25 -2.68
C LEU A 116 2.11 3.88 -1.55
N ILE A 117 2.35 3.46 -0.31
CA ILE A 117 1.68 3.98 0.89
C ILE A 117 2.68 4.66 1.87
N THR A 118 3.94 4.81 1.48
CA THR A 118 5.00 5.44 2.28
C THR A 118 5.73 6.49 1.46
N ASP A 119 6.85 6.16 0.81
CA ASP A 119 7.73 7.12 0.13
C ASP A 119 7.03 7.91 -0.99
N ASN A 120 6.17 7.26 -1.78
CA ASN A 120 5.42 7.93 -2.83
C ASN A 120 4.38 8.90 -2.25
N SER A 121 3.76 8.53 -1.11
CA SER A 121 2.86 9.41 -0.38
C SER A 121 3.60 10.61 0.21
N ALA A 122 4.76 10.38 0.83
CA ALA A 122 5.61 11.44 1.37
C ALA A 122 6.02 12.44 0.27
N ARG A 123 6.41 11.92 -0.92
CA ARG A 123 6.71 12.76 -2.09
C ARG A 123 5.50 13.57 -2.54
N THR A 124 4.30 12.98 -2.51
CA THR A 124 3.05 13.64 -2.87
C THR A 124 2.73 14.80 -1.91
N PHE A 125 3.02 14.62 -0.61
CA PHE A 125 2.85 15.67 0.40
C PHE A 125 4.02 16.68 0.46
N GLY A 126 5.10 16.43 -0.27
CA GLY A 126 6.31 17.27 -0.23
C GLY A 126 7.03 17.22 1.12
N LEU A 127 7.00 16.06 1.80
CA LEU A 127 7.72 15.87 3.07
C LEU A 127 9.21 15.68 2.79
N GLU A 128 10.05 16.56 3.33
CA GLU A 128 11.50 16.53 3.15
C GLU A 128 12.21 15.68 4.22
N ASP A 129 11.63 15.61 5.43
CA ASP A 129 12.16 14.91 6.61
C ASP A 129 11.52 13.53 6.82
N TYR A 130 11.14 12.87 5.74
CA TYR A 130 10.50 11.55 5.75
C TYR A 130 11.51 10.41 5.56
N GLY A 131 11.20 9.26 6.17
CA GLY A 131 11.96 8.03 6.02
C GLY A 131 12.89 7.70 7.20
N ILE A 132 13.37 6.46 7.23
CA ILE A 132 14.28 5.96 8.28
C ILE A 132 15.70 6.36 7.92
N VAL A 133 16.00 7.63 8.15
CA VAL A 133 17.31 8.25 7.87
C VAL A 133 17.78 8.97 9.12
N SER A 134 19.09 8.89 9.41
CA SER A 134 19.68 9.60 10.55
C SER A 134 19.44 11.11 10.45
N GLY A 135 18.90 11.69 11.50
CA GLY A 135 18.52 13.11 11.57
C GLY A 135 17.04 13.39 11.35
N ASN A 136 16.31 12.47 10.73
CA ASN A 136 14.87 12.62 10.57
C ASN A 136 14.10 12.33 11.89
N PRO A 137 12.93 12.95 12.08
CA PRO A 137 12.07 12.62 13.19
C PRO A 137 11.66 11.14 13.17
N ALA A 138 11.74 10.46 14.32
CA ALA A 138 11.33 9.06 14.42
C ALA A 138 9.80 8.94 14.42
N ASN A 139 9.19 9.12 13.24
CA ASN A 139 7.78 8.89 12.94
C ASN A 139 7.66 7.61 12.11
N LEU A 140 7.39 6.48 12.76
CA LEU A 140 7.41 5.17 12.11
C LEU A 140 6.41 4.20 12.76
N ILE A 141 6.13 3.12 12.05
CA ILE A 141 5.39 1.98 12.57
C ILE A 141 6.29 0.74 12.59
N ILE A 142 6.03 -0.15 13.54
CA ILE A 142 6.65 -1.48 13.56
C ILE A 142 5.57 -2.51 13.22
N LEU A 143 5.86 -3.31 12.22
CA LEU A 143 5.01 -4.41 11.78
C LEU A 143 5.63 -5.75 12.21
N PRO A 144 4.84 -6.70 12.73
CA PRO A 144 5.34 -8.04 13.10
C PRO A 144 5.45 -8.91 11.83
N ALA A 145 6.35 -8.57 10.93
CA ALA A 145 6.59 -9.28 9.68
C ALA A 145 8.07 -9.18 9.29
N GLU A 146 8.61 -10.20 8.66
CA GLU A 146 10.02 -10.25 8.26
C GLU A 146 10.35 -9.29 7.11
N ASN A 147 9.38 -9.05 6.23
CA ASN A 147 9.56 -8.22 5.05
C ASN A 147 8.21 -7.65 4.58
N GLY A 148 8.25 -6.81 3.55
CA GLY A 148 7.06 -6.17 2.98
C GLY A 148 6.06 -7.16 2.39
N PHE A 149 6.55 -8.24 1.76
CA PHE A 149 5.69 -9.28 1.21
C PHE A 149 4.83 -9.94 2.31
N GLU A 150 5.47 -10.39 3.41
CA GLU A 150 4.76 -11.02 4.53
C GLU A 150 3.83 -10.03 5.25
N ALA A 151 4.22 -8.77 5.39
CA ALA A 151 3.36 -7.74 5.97
C ALA A 151 2.04 -7.59 5.20
N VAL A 152 2.12 -7.55 3.87
CA VAL A 152 0.95 -7.42 2.99
C VAL A 152 0.15 -8.72 2.94
N ARG A 153 0.83 -9.87 2.78
CA ARG A 153 0.17 -11.18 2.67
C ARG A 153 -0.68 -11.50 3.90
N CYS A 154 -0.14 -11.26 5.08
CA CYS A 154 -0.82 -11.55 6.35
C CYS A 154 -1.67 -10.38 6.85
N GLN A 155 -1.62 -9.20 6.19
CA GLN A 155 -2.30 -7.97 6.64
C GLN A 155 -2.06 -7.72 8.13
N VAL A 156 -0.80 -7.81 8.54
CA VAL A 156 -0.42 -7.76 9.95
C VAL A 156 -0.84 -6.45 10.60
N PRO A 157 -1.34 -6.47 11.84
CA PRO A 157 -1.64 -5.25 12.57
C PRO A 157 -0.37 -4.49 12.91
N VAL A 158 -0.46 -3.16 13.02
CA VAL A 158 0.65 -2.33 13.48
C VAL A 158 0.97 -2.69 14.93
N ARG A 159 2.18 -3.18 15.20
CA ARG A 159 2.63 -3.56 16.54
C ARG A 159 2.85 -2.33 17.42
N TRP A 160 3.59 -1.37 16.90
CA TRP A 160 3.83 -0.08 17.55
C TRP A 160 3.69 1.06 16.55
N SER A 161 3.02 2.11 16.97
CA SER A 161 3.02 3.40 16.31
C SER A 161 3.90 4.34 17.10
N ILE A 162 4.90 4.92 16.45
CA ILE A 162 5.91 5.78 17.08
C ILE A 162 5.83 7.16 16.43
N ARG A 163 5.75 8.19 17.26
CA ARG A 163 5.78 9.58 16.82
C ARG A 163 6.82 10.35 17.62
N GLN A 164 7.74 11.01 16.94
CA GLN A 164 8.83 11.77 17.54
C GLN A 164 9.59 10.95 18.59
N GLY A 165 9.89 9.69 18.28
CA GLY A 165 10.59 8.77 19.14
C GLY A 165 9.79 8.19 20.32
N ARG A 166 8.50 8.52 20.44
CA ARG A 166 7.63 8.01 21.51
C ARG A 166 6.61 7.02 20.97
N VAL A 167 6.46 5.88 21.62
CA VAL A 167 5.39 4.93 21.33
C VAL A 167 4.06 5.55 21.74
N ILE A 168 3.16 5.76 20.76
CA ILE A 168 1.84 6.36 20.99
C ILE A 168 0.70 5.34 20.92
N ALA A 169 0.93 4.17 20.30
CA ALA A 169 -0.02 3.06 20.28
C ALA A 169 0.72 1.72 20.24
N THR A 170 0.13 0.72 20.87
CA THR A 170 0.61 -0.66 20.90
C THR A 170 -0.55 -1.60 20.64
N THR A 171 -0.38 -2.56 19.73
CA THR A 171 -1.32 -3.66 19.51
C THR A 171 -0.66 -4.97 19.93
N LEU A 172 -1.32 -5.73 20.79
CA LEU A 172 -0.85 -7.06 21.15
C LEU A 172 -1.08 -8.02 19.97
N PRO A 173 -0.14 -8.94 19.68
CA PRO A 173 -0.33 -9.95 18.66
C PRO A 173 -1.54 -10.83 18.98
N ALA A 174 -2.32 -11.18 17.97
CA ALA A 174 -3.27 -12.28 18.08
C ALA A 174 -2.48 -13.59 18.23
N GLN A 175 -2.95 -14.46 19.13
CA GLN A 175 -2.42 -15.83 19.27
C GLN A 175 -3.49 -16.80 18.79
N SER A 176 -3.08 -17.78 18.00
CA SER A 176 -3.94 -18.85 17.51
C SER A 176 -3.44 -20.19 18.02
N TRP A 177 -4.36 -21.02 18.45
CA TRP A 177 -4.05 -22.34 19.00
C TRP A 177 -4.82 -23.39 18.25
N ILE A 178 -4.20 -24.51 17.94
CA ILE A 178 -4.84 -25.70 17.44
C ILE A 178 -4.87 -26.77 18.54
N GLN A 179 -6.01 -27.39 18.72
CA GLN A 179 -6.14 -28.54 19.61
C GLN A 179 -5.83 -29.82 18.84
N THR A 180 -4.84 -30.54 19.30
CA THR A 180 -4.45 -31.85 18.77
C THR A 180 -4.66 -32.91 19.84
N ASP A 181 -4.54 -34.19 19.47
CA ASP A 181 -4.57 -35.32 20.44
C ASP A 181 -3.44 -35.24 21.47
N ARG A 182 -2.41 -34.43 21.21
CA ARG A 182 -1.26 -34.21 22.09
C ARG A 182 -1.38 -32.95 22.98
N GLY A 183 -2.48 -32.19 22.83
CA GLY A 183 -2.72 -30.92 23.53
C GLY A 183 -2.80 -29.74 22.61
N GLY A 184 -2.83 -28.52 23.20
CA GLY A 184 -2.87 -27.27 22.46
C GLY A 184 -1.47 -26.89 21.94
N GLU A 185 -1.37 -26.60 20.66
CA GLU A 185 -0.14 -26.11 20.02
C GLU A 185 -0.37 -24.71 19.46
N GLU A 186 0.58 -23.78 19.64
CA GLU A 186 0.48 -22.43 19.07
C GLU A 186 0.63 -22.51 17.54
N LEU A 187 -0.29 -21.88 16.83
CA LEU A 187 -0.29 -21.83 15.36
C LEU A 187 0.18 -20.45 14.87
N SER A 188 1.21 -20.44 14.05
CA SER A 188 1.67 -19.24 13.35
C SER A 188 1.45 -19.38 11.85
N PHE A 189 0.78 -18.38 11.25
CA PHE A 189 0.62 -18.25 9.80
C PHE A 189 1.77 -17.49 9.13
N MET A 190 2.70 -16.97 9.93
CA MET A 190 3.91 -16.34 9.41
C MET A 190 4.87 -17.43 8.90
N ARG A 191 5.45 -17.21 7.72
CA ARG A 191 6.52 -18.09 7.23
C ARG A 191 7.72 -17.91 8.15
N ASN A 192 8.24 -19.01 8.66
CA ASN A 192 9.56 -19.00 9.28
C ASN A 192 10.60 -18.79 8.18
N SER A 193 11.39 -17.72 8.29
CA SER A 193 12.54 -17.53 7.41
C SER A 193 13.57 -18.64 7.66
N PRO A 194 14.19 -19.22 6.63
CA PRO A 194 15.35 -20.09 6.81
C PRO A 194 16.50 -19.43 7.58
N LEU A 195 16.49 -18.08 7.66
CA LEU A 195 17.48 -17.31 8.43
C LEU A 195 17.15 -17.22 9.93
N ALA A 196 15.89 -17.48 10.33
CA ALA A 196 15.51 -17.49 11.75
C ALA A 196 16.09 -18.69 12.51
N ASP A 197 16.43 -19.78 11.82
CA ASP A 197 17.06 -20.98 12.39
C ASP A 197 18.60 -20.91 12.45
N ALA A 198 19.21 -19.89 11.88
CA ALA A 198 20.63 -19.61 12.07
C ALA A 198 20.86 -19.12 13.49
N LYS A 199 20.90 -20.03 14.46
CA LYS A 199 21.40 -19.75 15.81
C LYS A 199 22.78 -19.11 15.65
N GLY A 200 22.89 -17.86 16.04
CA GLY A 200 24.17 -17.18 16.11
C GLY A 200 25.21 -18.02 16.85
N PRO A 201 26.51 -17.82 16.59
CA PRO A 201 27.56 -18.61 17.24
C PRO A 201 27.37 -18.52 18.75
N LYS A 202 27.30 -19.69 19.38
CA LYS A 202 27.37 -19.78 20.85
C LYS A 202 28.70 -19.17 21.27
N ALA A 203 28.66 -18.10 22.04
CA ALA A 203 29.82 -17.54 22.71
C ALA A 203 30.37 -18.51 23.76
#